data_21913105427c0424e3f481345dc3c010
#
_entry.id   21913105427c0424e3f481345dc3c010
#
_cell.length_a   1.000
_cell.length_b   1.000
_cell.length_c   1.000
_cell.angle_alpha   90.00
_cell.angle_beta   90.00
_cell.angle_gamma   90.00
#
_symmetry.space_group_name_H-M   'P 1'
#
loop_
_entity.id
_entity.type
_entity.pdbx_description
1 polymer ?
#
loop_
_entity_poly.entity_id
_entity_poly.type
_entity_poly.pdbx_seq_one_letter_code
_entity_poly.pdbx_strand_id
1 'polypeptide(L)'
;MTATIEVKSKPSRGPTSAQSKDHHVGNPPTSFRNPWPSAGVKAGPVALLSARFGSERNFVPVPQGPDGTRSEELVKVIKPDFGKEKKDKLRATWLGHASVLVEFPAATGAERGIRVLFDPVFSERTSPSTWFGPKRYSPTPCTLDELPQVDVICMSHNHYDHLDFDTVARLKSRGQIHFFAALGNKAWFKQHIHCKDDEMTELDWWESCELAVDGIGSITLTCTPAQHTSGRTPFDAGQTLWSSWVVEDDAKKFYFAGDTAYQAVGTPAPCPAFKDIGELLGPFDMSFLPIGLYSPEHLLGKVHATPEQSLRIHQDIRSKISIGMHYGTFRGGISGQYEAVQEPPRR
;
A
#
# COMPACT_ATOMS: atom_id res chain seq x y z
N MET A 1 3.48 -26.30 -17.85
CA MET A 1 4.22 -25.15 -18.46
C MET A 1 4.01 -23.96 -17.55
N THR A 2 5.05 -23.21 -17.20
CA THR A 2 4.90 -21.94 -16.47
C THR A 2 4.34 -20.91 -17.43
N ALA A 3 3.24 -20.25 -17.07
CA ALA A 3 2.63 -19.21 -17.88
C ALA A 3 3.63 -18.05 -18.09
N THR A 4 3.81 -17.59 -19.32
CA THR A 4 4.69 -16.46 -19.62
C THR A 4 4.00 -15.16 -19.22
N ILE A 5 4.76 -14.24 -18.60
CA ILE A 5 4.30 -12.88 -18.28
C ILE A 5 4.94 -11.91 -19.27
N GLU A 6 4.12 -11.10 -19.93
CA GLU A 6 4.56 -10.03 -20.83
C GLU A 6 4.09 -8.68 -20.29
N VAL A 7 4.96 -7.67 -20.32
CA VAL A 7 4.64 -6.30 -19.89
C VAL A 7 4.90 -5.34 -21.03
N LYS A 8 3.91 -4.48 -21.33
CA LYS A 8 3.97 -3.45 -22.38
C LYS A 8 3.63 -2.09 -21.79
N SER A 9 4.43 -1.08 -22.07
CA SER A 9 4.11 0.30 -21.71
C SER A 9 2.85 0.79 -22.42
N LYS A 10 2.04 1.58 -21.72
CA LYS A 10 0.87 2.28 -22.24
C LYS A 10 1.05 3.80 -22.14
N PRO A 11 0.30 4.60 -22.88
CA PRO A 11 0.32 6.06 -22.72
C PRO A 11 0.01 6.47 -21.28
N SER A 12 0.68 7.53 -20.81
CA SER A 12 0.38 8.14 -19.52
C SER A 12 -1.08 8.61 -19.47
N ARG A 13 -1.71 8.44 -18.30
CA ARG A 13 -3.14 8.71 -18.07
C ARG A 13 -3.38 9.90 -17.13
N GLY A 14 -2.33 10.66 -16.84
CA GLY A 14 -2.41 11.78 -15.90
C GLY A 14 -2.96 13.06 -16.50
N PRO A 15 -3.32 14.03 -15.64
CA PRO A 15 -3.71 15.36 -16.08
C PRO A 15 -2.53 16.10 -16.74
N THR A 16 -2.82 17.14 -17.51
CA THR A 16 -1.78 17.96 -18.18
C THR A 16 -0.78 18.54 -17.17
N SER A 17 -1.24 18.89 -15.97
CA SER A 17 -0.37 19.36 -14.86
C SER A 17 0.66 18.33 -14.40
N ALA A 18 0.44 17.05 -14.60
CA ALA A 18 1.40 16.00 -14.23
C ALA A 18 2.66 16.00 -15.12
N GLN A 19 2.62 16.67 -16.27
CA GLN A 19 3.78 16.75 -17.16
C GLN A 19 4.94 17.56 -16.57
N SER A 20 4.68 18.46 -15.62
CA SER A 20 5.71 19.26 -14.95
C SER A 20 6.62 18.44 -14.03
N LYS A 21 6.20 17.23 -13.62
CA LYS A 21 6.95 16.37 -12.70
C LYS A 21 7.40 17.08 -11.42
N ASP A 22 6.56 17.94 -10.85
CA ASP A 22 6.86 18.77 -9.68
C ASP A 22 7.21 17.96 -8.42
N HIS A 23 6.92 16.67 -8.41
CA HIS A 23 7.33 15.74 -7.37
C HIS A 23 8.79 15.27 -7.50
N HIS A 24 9.46 15.50 -8.63
CA HIS A 24 10.88 15.19 -8.81
C HIS A 24 11.79 16.25 -8.17
N VAL A 25 12.89 15.81 -7.60
CA VAL A 25 13.99 16.67 -7.12
C VAL A 25 15.25 16.27 -7.88
N GLY A 26 15.75 17.21 -8.69
CA GLY A 26 16.86 16.96 -9.62
C GLY A 26 16.40 16.44 -11.00
N ASN A 27 17.32 16.41 -11.95
CA ASN A 27 17.11 15.89 -13.30
C ASN A 27 18.40 15.21 -13.81
N PRO A 28 18.50 13.87 -13.85
CA PRO A 28 17.45 12.92 -13.42
C PRO A 28 17.12 13.04 -11.92
N PRO A 29 15.92 12.60 -11.48
CA PRO A 29 15.52 12.74 -10.08
C PRO A 29 16.42 11.89 -9.17
N THR A 30 16.87 12.50 -8.09
CA THR A 30 17.65 11.85 -7.02
C THR A 30 16.84 11.65 -5.75
N SER A 31 15.70 12.36 -5.65
CA SER A 31 14.71 12.19 -4.59
C SER A 31 13.34 12.74 -5.03
N PHE A 32 12.35 12.57 -4.18
CA PHE A 32 10.95 12.91 -4.46
C PHE A 32 10.34 13.71 -3.32
N ARG A 33 9.30 14.48 -3.62
CA ARG A 33 8.56 15.30 -2.66
C ARG A 33 7.06 15.30 -2.96
N ASN A 34 6.23 15.62 -1.96
CA ASN A 34 4.84 15.97 -2.21
C ASN A 34 4.77 17.37 -2.81
N PRO A 35 4.20 17.56 -4.00
CA PRO A 35 4.18 18.87 -4.68
C PRO A 35 3.05 19.77 -4.18
N TRP A 36 2.11 19.25 -3.37
CA TRP A 36 0.91 19.98 -2.96
C TRP A 36 1.06 20.64 -1.59
N PRO A 37 0.45 21.85 -1.40
CA PRO A 37 0.40 22.52 -0.09
C PRO A 37 -0.30 21.70 0.99
N SER A 38 -1.21 20.78 0.59
CA SER A 38 -1.93 19.86 1.50
C SER A 38 -1.01 18.96 2.34
N ALA A 39 0.22 18.73 1.90
CA ALA A 39 1.21 17.96 2.66
C ALA A 39 1.72 18.69 3.90
N GLY A 40 1.57 20.02 3.97
CA GLY A 40 2.08 20.84 5.08
C GLY A 40 3.61 20.77 5.20
N VAL A 41 4.11 21.22 6.34
CA VAL A 41 5.56 21.21 6.63
C VAL A 41 5.90 19.96 7.42
N LYS A 42 6.94 19.23 7.02
CA LYS A 42 7.40 18.01 7.73
C LYS A 42 7.70 18.34 9.21
N ALA A 43 7.31 17.44 10.11
CA ALA A 43 7.67 17.55 11.52
C ALA A 43 9.19 17.42 11.68
N GLY A 44 9.77 18.34 12.43
CA GLY A 44 11.20 18.28 12.75
C GLY A 44 11.52 17.13 13.70
N PRO A 45 12.79 16.69 13.77
CA PRO A 45 13.20 15.58 14.63
C PRO A 45 12.90 15.82 16.12
N VAL A 46 12.95 17.07 16.57
CA VAL A 46 12.60 17.45 17.95
C VAL A 46 11.14 17.14 18.26
N ALA A 47 10.21 17.46 17.34
CA ALA A 47 8.78 17.19 17.53
C ALA A 47 8.50 15.68 17.59
N LEU A 48 9.17 14.90 16.74
CA LEU A 48 9.07 13.44 16.72
C LEU A 48 9.63 12.80 18.02
N LEU A 49 10.79 13.26 18.49
CA LEU A 49 11.37 12.81 19.74
C LEU A 49 10.51 13.19 20.94
N SER A 50 9.96 14.41 20.95
CA SER A 50 9.04 14.86 22.01
C SER A 50 7.78 14.00 22.06
N ALA A 51 7.18 13.68 20.90
CA ALA A 51 6.01 12.80 20.86
C ALA A 51 6.33 11.38 21.34
N ARG A 52 7.55 10.88 21.08
CA ARG A 52 7.95 9.52 21.45
C ARG A 52 8.39 9.39 22.91
N PHE A 53 9.08 10.38 23.47
CA PHE A 53 9.77 10.32 24.76
C PHE A 53 9.40 11.45 25.71
N GLY A 54 8.62 12.45 25.28
CA GLY A 54 8.22 13.59 26.08
C GLY A 54 7.26 13.23 27.24
N SER A 55 7.01 14.21 28.12
CA SER A 55 6.14 14.04 29.29
C SER A 55 4.67 13.86 28.94
N GLU A 56 4.24 14.36 27.78
CA GLU A 56 2.84 14.32 27.32
C GLU A 56 2.51 13.06 26.49
N ARG A 57 3.41 12.09 26.45
CA ARG A 57 3.14 10.83 25.76
C ARG A 57 1.91 10.14 26.35
N ASN A 58 1.01 9.74 25.46
CA ASN A 58 -0.16 8.95 25.82
C ASN A 58 -0.04 7.54 25.22
N PHE A 59 0.50 6.62 26.01
CA PHE A 59 0.64 5.24 25.57
C PHE A 59 -0.67 4.47 25.75
N VAL A 60 -1.25 4.05 24.63
CA VAL A 60 -2.44 3.19 24.63
C VAL A 60 -1.99 1.74 24.40
N PRO A 61 -2.13 0.84 25.37
CA PRO A 61 -1.71 -0.55 25.23
C PRO A 61 -2.58 -1.30 24.22
N VAL A 62 -2.02 -2.36 23.65
CA VAL A 62 -2.82 -3.34 22.89
C VAL A 62 -3.66 -4.12 23.91
N PRO A 63 -5.00 -4.20 23.76
CA PRO A 63 -5.85 -4.95 24.66
C PRO A 63 -5.43 -6.43 24.74
N GLN A 64 -5.47 -6.97 25.96
CA GLN A 64 -5.24 -8.40 26.21
C GLN A 64 -6.47 -9.01 26.84
N GLY A 65 -6.76 -10.26 26.52
CA GLY A 65 -7.79 -11.05 27.15
C GLY A 65 -7.30 -11.59 28.52
N PRO A 66 -8.15 -12.34 29.21
CA PRO A 66 -7.80 -13.02 30.45
C PRO A 66 -6.52 -13.87 30.26
N ASP A 67 -5.67 -13.87 31.27
CA ASP A 67 -4.41 -14.66 31.28
C ASP A 67 -3.44 -14.37 30.13
N GLY A 68 -3.47 -13.15 29.57
CA GLY A 68 -2.59 -12.75 28.47
C GLY A 68 -2.97 -13.33 27.12
N THR A 69 -4.15 -13.94 26.99
CA THR A 69 -4.67 -14.40 25.73
C THR A 69 -5.01 -13.21 24.81
N ARG A 70 -5.28 -13.51 23.53
CA ARG A 70 -5.69 -12.49 22.57
C ARG A 70 -7.06 -11.92 22.95
N SER A 71 -7.17 -10.60 23.05
CA SER A 71 -8.45 -9.93 23.35
C SER A 71 -9.47 -10.10 22.22
N GLU A 72 -10.73 -10.31 22.55
CA GLU A 72 -11.85 -10.30 21.59
C GLU A 72 -12.11 -8.91 21.00
N GLU A 73 -11.57 -7.85 21.62
CA GLU A 73 -11.62 -6.49 21.09
C GLU A 73 -10.74 -6.30 19.84
N LEU A 74 -9.79 -7.19 19.59
CA LEU A 74 -8.93 -7.11 18.41
C LEU A 74 -9.65 -7.60 17.16
N VAL A 75 -9.22 -7.10 16.01
CA VAL A 75 -9.74 -7.52 14.71
C VAL A 75 -9.71 -9.05 14.60
N LYS A 76 -10.86 -9.66 14.37
CA LYS A 76 -10.96 -11.11 14.21
C LYS A 76 -10.21 -11.58 12.98
N VAL A 77 -9.29 -12.50 13.18
CA VAL A 77 -8.54 -13.13 12.09
C VAL A 77 -9.29 -14.39 11.64
N ILE A 78 -9.65 -14.41 10.37
CA ILE A 78 -10.39 -15.52 9.75
C ILE A 78 -9.50 -16.13 8.67
N LYS A 79 -9.38 -17.46 8.65
CA LYS A 79 -8.65 -18.14 7.60
C LYS A 79 -9.35 -17.94 6.25
N PRO A 80 -8.67 -17.42 5.22
CA PRO A 80 -9.28 -17.18 3.92
C PRO A 80 -9.49 -18.48 3.14
N ASP A 81 -10.57 -18.55 2.37
CA ASP A 81 -10.84 -19.61 1.40
C ASP A 81 -10.35 -19.29 -0.01
N PHE A 82 -9.90 -18.06 -0.22
CA PHE A 82 -9.49 -17.48 -1.50
C PHE A 82 -10.55 -17.60 -2.61
N GLY A 83 -11.80 -17.86 -2.27
CA GLY A 83 -12.96 -17.80 -3.17
C GLY A 83 -12.87 -18.71 -4.39
N LYS A 84 -12.37 -19.91 -4.25
CA LYS A 84 -12.10 -20.90 -5.33
C LYS A 84 -13.26 -21.12 -6.31
N GLU A 85 -14.52 -20.92 -5.85
CA GLU A 85 -15.72 -21.17 -6.66
C GLU A 85 -16.26 -19.95 -7.42
N LYS A 86 -15.74 -18.74 -7.16
CA LYS A 86 -16.31 -17.50 -7.70
C LYS A 86 -15.35 -16.84 -8.70
N LYS A 87 -15.16 -17.44 -9.85
CA LYS A 87 -14.18 -17.00 -10.87
C LYS A 87 -14.62 -15.78 -11.68
N ASP A 88 -15.90 -15.41 -11.63
CA ASP A 88 -16.54 -14.36 -12.42
C ASP A 88 -16.55 -12.98 -11.74
N LYS A 89 -15.93 -12.86 -10.56
CA LYS A 89 -16.00 -11.64 -9.74
C LYS A 89 -14.62 -11.11 -9.39
N LEU A 90 -14.54 -9.78 -9.30
CA LEU A 90 -13.44 -9.12 -8.62
C LEU A 90 -13.50 -9.48 -7.14
N ARG A 91 -12.42 -10.05 -6.61
CA ARG A 91 -12.30 -10.47 -5.22
C ARG A 91 -11.08 -9.86 -4.57
N ALA A 92 -11.21 -9.47 -3.32
CA ALA A 92 -10.10 -9.04 -2.51
C ALA A 92 -10.07 -9.81 -1.18
N THR A 93 -8.89 -10.21 -0.76
CA THR A 93 -8.62 -10.84 0.53
C THR A 93 -7.67 -9.96 1.31
N TRP A 94 -8.12 -9.37 2.41
CA TRP A 94 -7.26 -8.61 3.31
C TRP A 94 -6.44 -9.57 4.18
N LEU A 95 -5.13 -9.47 4.08
CA LEU A 95 -4.17 -10.34 4.76
C LEU A 95 -3.61 -9.70 6.05
N GLY A 96 -4.15 -8.53 6.41
CA GLY A 96 -3.72 -7.73 7.55
C GLY A 96 -2.83 -6.55 7.13
N HIS A 97 -2.82 -5.47 7.93
CA HIS A 97 -2.14 -4.21 7.65
C HIS A 97 -2.54 -3.64 6.28
N ALA A 98 -1.59 -3.44 5.37
CA ALA A 98 -1.81 -3.04 3.98
C ALA A 98 -1.71 -4.21 2.99
N SER A 99 -1.55 -5.45 3.47
CA SER A 99 -1.39 -6.62 2.60
C SER A 99 -2.74 -7.07 2.05
N VAL A 100 -2.92 -7.01 0.72
CA VAL A 100 -4.19 -7.33 0.04
C VAL A 100 -3.92 -8.18 -1.19
N LEU A 101 -4.55 -9.36 -1.26
CA LEU A 101 -4.59 -10.16 -2.47
C LEU A 101 -5.86 -9.86 -3.26
N VAL A 102 -5.71 -9.43 -4.51
CA VAL A 102 -6.82 -9.16 -5.43
C VAL A 102 -6.77 -10.16 -6.57
N GLU A 103 -7.90 -10.78 -6.87
CA GLU A 103 -8.08 -11.62 -8.05
C GLU A 103 -9.14 -11.02 -8.95
N PHE A 104 -8.77 -10.77 -10.20
CA PHE A 104 -9.64 -10.27 -11.24
C PHE A 104 -10.53 -11.41 -11.77
N PRO A 105 -11.66 -11.08 -12.43
CA PRO A 105 -12.48 -12.10 -13.09
C PRO A 105 -11.65 -12.93 -14.07
N ALA A 106 -11.95 -14.22 -14.15
CA ALA A 106 -11.32 -15.09 -15.14
C ALA A 106 -11.80 -14.71 -16.55
N ALA A 107 -10.87 -14.58 -17.48
CA ALA A 107 -11.21 -14.45 -18.88
C ALA A 107 -11.94 -15.69 -19.40
N THR A 108 -12.68 -15.55 -20.49
CA THR A 108 -13.42 -16.68 -21.10
C THR A 108 -12.47 -17.84 -21.43
N GLY A 109 -12.70 -18.99 -20.85
CA GLY A 109 -11.87 -20.17 -21.02
C GLY A 109 -10.68 -20.30 -20.06
N ALA A 110 -10.38 -19.27 -19.26
CA ALA A 110 -9.33 -19.32 -18.25
C ALA A 110 -9.79 -20.02 -16.97
N GLU A 111 -8.86 -20.73 -16.32
CA GLU A 111 -9.16 -21.41 -15.05
C GLU A 111 -9.33 -20.44 -13.88
N ARG A 112 -8.70 -19.27 -13.95
CA ARG A 112 -8.71 -18.21 -12.93
C ARG A 112 -8.44 -16.85 -13.55
N GLY A 113 -8.64 -15.80 -12.78
CA GLY A 113 -8.19 -14.45 -13.13
C GLY A 113 -6.73 -14.19 -12.70
N ILE A 114 -6.23 -13.03 -13.10
CA ILE A 114 -4.90 -12.54 -12.66
C ILE A 114 -4.96 -12.17 -11.18
N ARG A 115 -3.92 -12.53 -10.44
CA ARG A 115 -3.77 -12.27 -9.01
C ARG A 115 -2.68 -11.25 -8.74
N VAL A 116 -3.08 -10.15 -8.13
CA VAL A 116 -2.20 -9.05 -7.72
C VAL A 116 -2.13 -9.03 -6.19
N LEU A 117 -0.93 -9.10 -5.65
CA LEU A 117 -0.67 -9.00 -4.21
C LEU A 117 -0.02 -7.64 -3.92
N PHE A 118 -0.71 -6.83 -3.10
CA PHE A 118 -0.24 -5.52 -2.70
C PHE A 118 0.46 -5.59 -1.35
N ASP A 119 1.59 -4.90 -1.22
CA ASP A 119 2.36 -4.66 0.00
C ASP A 119 2.42 -5.87 0.94
N PRO A 120 2.93 -7.03 0.50
CA PRO A 120 2.88 -8.25 1.29
C PRO A 120 3.86 -8.21 2.47
N VAL A 121 3.31 -8.31 3.69
CA VAL A 121 4.07 -8.35 4.95
C VAL A 121 3.59 -9.50 5.81
N PHE A 122 4.43 -10.52 5.98
CA PHE A 122 4.16 -11.71 6.79
C PHE A 122 5.11 -11.84 7.98
N SER A 123 6.19 -11.05 8.02
CA SER A 123 7.13 -11.03 9.13
C SER A 123 6.48 -10.57 10.44
N GLU A 124 7.03 -11.03 11.55
CA GLU A 124 6.57 -10.60 12.88
C GLU A 124 6.92 -9.15 13.20
N ARG A 125 7.99 -8.62 12.60
CA ARG A 125 8.44 -7.24 12.82
C ARG A 125 8.65 -6.49 11.52
N THR A 126 8.30 -5.23 11.54
CA THR A 126 8.48 -4.29 10.44
C THR A 126 9.65 -3.35 10.74
N SER A 127 10.86 -3.91 10.70
CA SER A 127 12.09 -3.18 10.98
C SER A 127 13.30 -3.91 10.38
N PRO A 128 14.48 -3.26 10.30
CA PRO A 128 15.70 -3.94 9.85
C PRO A 128 16.21 -5.02 10.82
N SER A 129 15.60 -5.12 12.01
CA SER A 129 15.99 -6.06 13.05
C SER A 129 14.83 -7.00 13.39
N THR A 130 15.14 -8.29 13.57
CA THR A 130 14.20 -9.28 14.09
C THR A 130 13.94 -9.15 15.61
N TRP A 131 14.76 -8.35 16.30
CA TRP A 131 14.70 -8.19 17.77
C TRP A 131 13.98 -6.91 18.18
N PHE A 132 14.08 -5.84 17.41
CA PHE A 132 13.56 -4.51 17.74
C PHE A 132 12.60 -4.00 16.67
N GLY A 133 11.81 -2.97 17.01
CA GLY A 133 10.86 -2.34 16.13
C GLY A 133 9.44 -2.85 16.30
N PRO A 134 8.48 -2.31 15.53
CA PRO A 134 7.07 -2.65 15.62
C PRO A 134 6.85 -4.16 15.46
N LYS A 135 6.17 -4.76 16.43
CA LYS A 135 5.82 -6.18 16.40
C LYS A 135 4.34 -6.34 16.08
N ARG A 136 4.05 -7.34 15.29
CA ARG A 136 2.69 -7.78 14.97
C ARG A 136 1.96 -8.23 16.24
N TYR A 137 0.78 -7.71 16.49
CA TYR A 137 -0.12 -8.16 17.55
C TYR A 137 -1.32 -8.95 17.04
N SER A 138 -1.58 -8.94 15.73
CA SER A 138 -2.53 -9.84 15.08
C SER A 138 -1.78 -10.83 14.20
N PRO A 139 -2.07 -12.14 14.27
CA PRO A 139 -1.43 -13.13 13.42
C PRO A 139 -1.79 -12.92 11.95
N THR A 140 -1.00 -13.48 11.04
CA THR A 140 -1.38 -13.59 9.64
C THR A 140 -2.56 -14.57 9.49
N PRO A 141 -3.50 -14.30 8.58
CA PRO A 141 -4.68 -15.17 8.42
C PRO A 141 -4.34 -16.51 7.74
N CYS A 142 -3.18 -16.60 7.14
CA CYS A 142 -2.63 -17.81 6.52
C CYS A 142 -1.10 -17.73 6.48
N THR A 143 -0.46 -18.84 6.15
CA THR A 143 0.97 -18.86 5.84
C THR A 143 1.23 -18.44 4.39
N LEU A 144 2.49 -18.12 4.04
CA LEU A 144 2.86 -17.84 2.64
C LEU A 144 2.62 -19.04 1.73
N ASP A 145 2.77 -20.26 2.24
CA ASP A 145 2.58 -21.48 1.45
C ASP A 145 1.11 -21.78 1.15
N GLU A 146 0.18 -21.25 1.98
CA GLU A 146 -1.26 -21.35 1.75
C GLU A 146 -1.78 -20.30 0.77
N LEU A 147 -1.00 -19.26 0.45
CA LEU A 147 -1.39 -18.30 -0.58
C LEU A 147 -1.50 -19.02 -1.94
N PRO A 148 -2.52 -18.70 -2.74
CA PRO A 148 -2.56 -19.17 -4.12
C PRO A 148 -1.40 -18.62 -4.93
N GLN A 149 -1.19 -19.12 -6.14
CA GLN A 149 -0.22 -18.55 -7.07
C GLN A 149 -0.52 -17.07 -7.30
N VAL A 150 0.50 -16.24 -7.16
CA VAL A 150 0.46 -14.78 -7.39
C VAL A 150 1.16 -14.49 -8.71
N ASP A 151 0.59 -13.65 -9.55
CA ASP A 151 1.17 -13.27 -10.84
C ASP A 151 1.94 -11.95 -10.72
N VAL A 152 1.43 -11.04 -9.88
CA VAL A 152 1.97 -9.70 -9.70
C VAL A 152 2.11 -9.38 -8.22
N ILE A 153 3.26 -8.82 -7.84
CA ILE A 153 3.42 -8.10 -6.58
C ILE A 153 3.56 -6.61 -6.88
N CYS A 154 2.70 -5.81 -6.27
CA CYS A 154 2.63 -4.37 -6.46
C CYS A 154 2.95 -3.66 -5.15
N MET A 155 4.02 -2.84 -5.14
CA MET A 155 4.51 -2.15 -3.96
C MET A 155 4.12 -0.68 -4.00
N SER A 156 3.50 -0.17 -2.94
CA SER A 156 3.18 1.25 -2.81
C SER A 156 4.42 2.08 -2.51
N HIS A 157 5.24 1.65 -1.57
CA HIS A 157 6.48 2.32 -1.17
C HIS A 157 7.39 1.37 -0.37
N ASN A 158 8.55 1.85 0.05
CA ASN A 158 9.59 1.00 0.63
C ASN A 158 9.69 1.00 2.17
N HIS A 159 8.73 1.52 2.92
CA HIS A 159 8.73 1.36 4.38
C HIS A 159 8.68 -0.12 4.77
N TYR A 160 9.21 -0.45 5.95
CA TYR A 160 9.36 -1.84 6.40
C TYR A 160 8.05 -2.58 6.60
N ASP A 161 6.96 -1.87 6.84
CA ASP A 161 5.61 -2.41 7.00
C ASP A 161 4.85 -2.54 5.67
N HIS A 162 5.52 -2.28 4.55
CA HIS A 162 5.03 -2.50 3.19
C HIS A 162 6.00 -3.35 2.37
N LEU A 163 7.29 -3.08 2.39
CA LEU A 163 8.31 -3.85 1.70
C LEU A 163 9.06 -4.76 2.70
N ASP A 164 8.54 -5.95 2.89
CA ASP A 164 9.08 -7.00 3.75
C ASP A 164 10.01 -7.92 2.94
N PHE A 165 11.30 -7.86 3.24
CA PHE A 165 12.33 -8.61 2.52
C PHE A 165 12.06 -10.12 2.52
N ASP A 166 11.82 -10.71 3.70
CA ASP A 166 11.67 -12.17 3.84
C ASP A 166 10.43 -12.66 3.09
N THR A 167 9.34 -11.91 3.17
CA THR A 167 8.10 -12.22 2.46
C THR A 167 8.29 -12.16 0.94
N VAL A 168 8.87 -11.07 0.43
CA VAL A 168 9.05 -10.86 -1.02
C VAL A 168 10.04 -11.87 -1.60
N ALA A 169 11.16 -12.13 -0.92
CA ALA A 169 12.15 -13.12 -1.34
C ALA A 169 11.55 -14.53 -1.41
N ARG A 170 10.77 -14.93 -0.39
CA ARG A 170 10.10 -16.23 -0.38
C ARG A 170 9.02 -16.34 -1.45
N LEU A 171 8.24 -15.30 -1.70
CA LEU A 171 7.25 -15.30 -2.77
C LEU A 171 7.91 -15.44 -4.13
N LYS A 172 9.01 -14.73 -4.38
CA LYS A 172 9.78 -14.86 -5.63
C LYS A 172 10.26 -16.31 -5.86
N SER A 173 10.67 -17.01 -4.81
CA SER A 173 11.14 -18.39 -4.92
C SER A 173 10.05 -19.42 -5.27
N ARG A 174 8.76 -19.04 -5.17
CA ARG A 174 7.62 -19.93 -5.42
C ARG A 174 7.20 -20.02 -6.88
N GLY A 175 7.67 -19.13 -7.74
CA GLY A 175 7.28 -19.13 -9.14
C GLY A 175 7.57 -17.84 -9.87
N GLN A 176 7.05 -17.75 -11.08
CA GLN A 176 7.19 -16.55 -11.88
C GLN A 176 6.24 -15.47 -11.36
N ILE A 177 6.81 -14.36 -10.92
CA ILE A 177 6.09 -13.18 -10.42
C ILE A 177 6.70 -11.95 -11.07
N HIS A 178 5.86 -11.02 -11.52
CA HIS A 178 6.32 -9.72 -11.96
C HIS A 178 6.10 -8.68 -10.86
N PHE A 179 7.12 -7.87 -10.60
CA PHE A 179 7.08 -6.84 -9.57
C PHE A 179 6.79 -5.47 -10.18
N PHE A 180 5.90 -4.71 -9.53
CA PHE A 180 5.68 -3.30 -9.83
C PHE A 180 6.00 -2.45 -8.60
N ALA A 181 6.67 -1.32 -8.82
CA ALA A 181 6.89 -0.31 -7.80
C ALA A 181 7.04 1.07 -8.44
N ALA A 182 6.96 2.13 -7.64
CA ALA A 182 7.27 3.47 -8.08
C ALA A 182 8.80 3.66 -8.23
N LEU A 183 9.23 4.73 -8.92
CA LEU A 183 10.62 5.03 -9.26
C LEU A 183 11.59 4.92 -8.08
N GLY A 184 12.81 4.44 -8.37
CA GLY A 184 13.93 4.33 -7.42
C GLY A 184 13.93 3.02 -6.60
N ASN A 185 12.89 2.18 -6.70
CA ASN A 185 12.81 0.93 -5.95
C ASN A 185 13.54 -0.24 -6.63
N LYS A 186 13.69 -0.23 -7.95
CA LYS A 186 14.27 -1.35 -8.74
C LYS A 186 15.68 -1.74 -8.26
N ALA A 187 16.47 -0.75 -7.85
CA ALA A 187 17.81 -1.01 -7.33
C ALA A 187 17.77 -1.92 -6.09
N TRP A 188 16.82 -1.68 -5.18
CA TRP A 188 16.62 -2.52 -4.01
C TRP A 188 16.23 -3.96 -4.38
N PHE A 189 15.29 -4.13 -5.30
CA PHE A 189 14.85 -5.45 -5.76
C PHE A 189 15.98 -6.23 -6.44
N LYS A 190 16.80 -5.56 -7.27
CA LYS A 190 17.98 -6.18 -7.89
C LYS A 190 19.02 -6.60 -6.85
N GLN A 191 19.30 -5.74 -5.89
CA GLN A 191 20.34 -5.96 -4.89
C GLN A 191 19.95 -7.04 -3.87
N HIS A 192 18.72 -7.03 -3.39
CA HIS A 192 18.32 -7.84 -2.23
C HIS A 192 17.63 -9.15 -2.60
N ILE A 193 16.81 -9.16 -3.65
CA ILE A 193 16.08 -10.37 -4.05
C ILE A 193 16.48 -10.84 -5.45
N HIS A 194 17.54 -10.28 -6.03
CA HIS A 194 18.10 -10.68 -7.31
C HIS A 194 17.06 -10.73 -8.45
N CYS A 195 16.16 -9.72 -8.49
CA CYS A 195 15.25 -9.54 -9.61
C CYS A 195 16.03 -9.22 -10.88
N LYS A 196 15.64 -9.87 -11.96
CA LYS A 196 16.11 -9.54 -13.31
C LYS A 196 15.41 -8.29 -13.82
N ASP A 197 15.93 -7.70 -14.89
CA ASP A 197 15.35 -6.47 -15.46
C ASP A 197 13.95 -6.68 -16.06
N ASP A 198 13.67 -7.88 -16.55
CA ASP A 198 12.40 -8.31 -17.11
C ASP A 198 11.39 -8.83 -16.06
N GLU A 199 11.81 -9.00 -14.81
CA GLU A 199 10.94 -9.39 -13.70
C GLU A 199 10.36 -8.21 -12.93
N MET A 200 10.79 -6.96 -13.23
CA MET A 200 10.37 -5.78 -12.50
C MET A 200 10.22 -4.54 -13.36
N THR A 201 9.10 -3.87 -13.18
CA THR A 201 8.76 -2.58 -13.80
C THR A 201 8.66 -1.48 -12.74
N GLU A 202 9.40 -0.39 -12.96
CA GLU A 202 9.19 0.87 -12.23
C GLU A 202 8.37 1.82 -13.06
N LEU A 203 7.43 2.50 -12.41
CA LEU A 203 6.60 3.53 -13.03
C LEU A 203 6.70 4.83 -12.24
N ASP A 204 6.64 5.93 -12.95
CA ASP A 204 6.39 7.24 -12.37
C ASP A 204 4.87 7.46 -12.20
N TRP A 205 4.48 8.46 -11.43
CA TRP A 205 3.07 8.82 -11.31
C TRP A 205 2.43 9.05 -12.68
N TRP A 206 1.25 8.46 -12.87
CA TRP A 206 0.43 8.46 -14.08
C TRP A 206 0.95 7.60 -15.23
N GLU A 207 2.09 6.97 -15.08
CA GLU A 207 2.54 5.97 -16.06
C GLU A 207 1.78 4.67 -15.91
N SER A 208 1.58 3.99 -17.03
CA SER A 208 0.77 2.77 -17.12
C SER A 208 1.48 1.69 -17.92
N CYS A 209 1.23 0.44 -17.54
CA CYS A 209 1.63 -0.74 -18.29
C CYS A 209 0.48 -1.73 -18.38
N GLU A 210 0.40 -2.45 -19.49
CA GLU A 210 -0.38 -3.68 -19.60
C GLU A 210 0.51 -4.86 -19.21
N LEU A 211 -0.02 -5.74 -18.37
CA LEU A 211 0.58 -7.03 -18.07
C LEU A 211 -0.36 -8.11 -18.57
N ALA A 212 0.16 -9.01 -19.39
CA ALA A 212 -0.53 -10.20 -19.87
C ALA A 212 0.10 -11.45 -19.29
N VAL A 213 -0.73 -12.39 -18.85
CA VAL A 213 -0.33 -13.74 -18.39
C VAL A 213 -0.92 -14.75 -19.36
N ASP A 214 -0.06 -15.50 -20.02
CA ASP A 214 -0.47 -16.46 -21.05
C ASP A 214 -1.49 -17.48 -20.52
N GLY A 215 -2.59 -17.65 -21.25
CA GLY A 215 -3.71 -18.53 -20.88
C GLY A 215 -4.57 -18.04 -19.69
N ILE A 216 -4.29 -16.86 -19.11
CA ILE A 216 -5.01 -16.30 -17.95
C ILE A 216 -5.77 -15.03 -18.33
N GLY A 217 -5.11 -14.05 -18.97
CA GLY A 217 -5.70 -12.78 -19.34
C GLY A 217 -4.71 -11.61 -19.25
N SER A 218 -5.24 -10.38 -19.28
CA SER A 218 -4.44 -9.17 -19.13
C SER A 218 -5.09 -8.16 -18.19
N ILE A 219 -4.26 -7.33 -17.56
CA ILE A 219 -4.65 -6.19 -16.73
C ILE A 219 -3.78 -4.99 -17.07
N THR A 220 -4.32 -3.80 -16.85
CA THR A 220 -3.55 -2.55 -16.90
C THR A 220 -3.26 -2.09 -15.48
N LEU A 221 -1.99 -1.80 -15.18
CA LEU A 221 -1.57 -1.19 -13.93
C LEU A 221 -1.16 0.26 -14.20
N THR A 222 -1.67 1.18 -13.41
CA THR A 222 -1.31 2.61 -13.45
C THR A 222 -0.77 3.02 -12.09
N CYS A 223 0.46 3.52 -12.06
CA CYS A 223 1.04 4.15 -10.89
C CYS A 223 0.36 5.50 -10.67
N THR A 224 -0.26 5.73 -9.53
CA THR A 224 -1.00 6.96 -9.24
C THR A 224 -0.42 7.66 -8.01
N PRO A 225 -0.57 9.00 -7.91
CA PRO A 225 -0.05 9.75 -6.78
C PRO A 225 -0.63 9.34 -5.43
N ALA A 226 0.20 9.48 -4.39
CA ALA A 226 -0.21 9.47 -2.99
C ALA A 226 0.51 10.60 -2.25
N GLN A 227 -0.03 11.05 -1.12
CA GLN A 227 0.61 12.05 -0.28
C GLN A 227 1.28 11.37 0.91
N HIS A 228 2.53 10.93 0.71
CA HIS A 228 3.26 10.15 1.71
C HIS A 228 4.76 10.47 1.68
N THR A 229 5.57 9.52 2.03
CA THR A 229 7.05 9.56 1.96
C THR A 229 7.59 8.14 1.81
N SER A 230 8.89 8.02 1.68
CA SER A 230 9.59 6.74 1.61
C SER A 230 10.88 6.80 2.42
N GLY A 231 11.48 5.64 2.67
CA GLY A 231 12.77 5.50 3.33
C GLY A 231 12.84 4.28 4.23
N ARG A 232 14.02 3.70 4.32
CA ARG A 232 14.35 2.54 5.18
C ARG A 232 15.40 2.87 6.23
N THR A 233 16.05 4.02 6.07
CA THR A 233 17.09 4.54 6.98
C THR A 233 16.84 6.03 7.26
N PRO A 234 17.52 6.62 8.25
CA PRO A 234 17.44 8.07 8.47
C PRO A 234 17.99 8.92 7.31
N PHE A 235 18.70 8.31 6.35
CA PHE A 235 19.48 9.02 5.31
C PHE A 235 18.89 8.89 3.91
N ASP A 236 17.89 8.04 3.70
CA ASP A 236 17.28 7.76 2.38
C ASP A 236 15.84 8.24 2.24
N ALA A 237 15.38 9.08 3.15
CA ALA A 237 14.03 9.62 3.12
C ALA A 237 13.74 10.34 1.79
N GLY A 238 12.72 9.86 1.07
CA GLY A 238 12.30 10.40 -0.23
C GLY A 238 13.21 10.05 -1.41
N GLN A 239 14.20 9.17 -1.26
CA GLN A 239 15.04 8.74 -2.39
C GLN A 239 14.34 7.78 -3.35
N THR A 240 13.27 7.14 -2.91
CA THR A 240 12.36 6.39 -3.77
C THR A 240 11.00 7.08 -3.81
N LEU A 241 10.29 6.94 -4.92
CA LEU A 241 8.93 7.45 -5.04
C LEU A 241 7.96 6.50 -4.31
N TRP A 242 6.86 7.04 -3.80
CA TRP A 242 5.71 6.34 -3.24
C TRP A 242 4.51 6.50 -4.16
N SER A 243 3.54 5.62 -4.07
CA SER A 243 2.40 5.60 -4.99
C SER A 243 1.16 4.96 -4.38
N SER A 244 0.03 5.29 -4.96
CA SER A 244 -1.16 4.46 -5.01
C SER A 244 -1.20 3.73 -6.36
N TRP A 245 -2.14 2.79 -6.53
CA TRP A 245 -2.21 1.97 -7.74
C TRP A 245 -3.64 1.83 -8.22
N VAL A 246 -3.84 1.99 -9.51
CA VAL A 246 -5.04 1.57 -10.22
C VAL A 246 -4.73 0.31 -10.98
N VAL A 247 -5.55 -0.72 -10.82
CA VAL A 247 -5.48 -1.95 -11.60
C VAL A 247 -6.84 -2.22 -12.22
N GLU A 248 -6.87 -2.45 -13.52
CA GLU A 248 -8.11 -2.66 -14.26
C GLU A 248 -7.96 -3.74 -15.33
N ASP A 249 -9.02 -4.47 -15.56
CA ASP A 249 -9.28 -5.25 -16.77
C ASP A 249 -10.40 -4.59 -17.58
N ASP A 250 -10.90 -5.24 -18.61
CA ASP A 250 -12.00 -4.71 -19.44
C ASP A 250 -13.32 -4.53 -18.67
N ALA A 251 -13.49 -5.20 -17.53
CA ALA A 251 -14.75 -5.27 -16.80
C ALA A 251 -14.71 -4.61 -15.43
N LYS A 252 -13.55 -4.59 -14.76
CA LYS A 252 -13.39 -4.23 -13.35
C LYS A 252 -12.22 -3.29 -13.12
N LYS A 253 -12.41 -2.38 -12.16
CA LYS A 253 -11.39 -1.43 -11.71
C LYS A 253 -11.21 -1.52 -10.21
N PHE A 254 -9.96 -1.62 -9.81
CA PHE A 254 -9.53 -1.69 -8.41
C PHE A 254 -8.57 -0.54 -8.10
N TYR A 255 -8.73 0.06 -6.92
CA TYR A 255 -7.82 1.09 -6.43
C TYR A 255 -7.19 0.67 -5.09
N PHE A 256 -5.87 0.78 -5.01
CA PHE A 256 -5.10 0.56 -3.80
C PHE A 256 -4.40 1.87 -3.41
N ALA A 257 -4.75 2.44 -2.28
CA ALA A 257 -4.20 3.73 -1.87
C ALA A 257 -2.73 3.65 -1.40
N GLY A 258 -2.29 2.48 -0.91
CA GLY A 258 -1.07 2.43 -0.10
C GLY A 258 -1.23 3.31 1.13
N ASP A 259 -0.12 3.84 1.62
CA ASP A 259 -0.13 4.87 2.65
C ASP A 259 -0.30 6.24 2.02
N THR A 260 -1.20 7.02 2.59
CA THR A 260 -1.41 8.39 2.13
C THR A 260 -2.05 9.25 3.21
N ALA A 261 -1.71 10.53 3.21
CA ALA A 261 -2.52 11.59 3.81
C ALA A 261 -3.50 12.15 2.77
N TYR A 262 -4.49 12.88 3.25
CA TYR A 262 -5.42 13.64 2.42
C TYR A 262 -5.22 15.14 2.59
N GLN A 263 -5.15 15.60 3.84
CA GLN A 263 -4.96 16.99 4.18
C GLN A 263 -4.29 17.11 5.56
N ALA A 264 -3.10 17.68 5.60
CA ALA A 264 -2.43 17.98 6.86
C ALA A 264 -3.15 19.09 7.64
N VAL A 265 -3.09 19.02 8.98
CA VAL A 265 -3.70 20.04 9.86
C VAL A 265 -3.16 21.43 9.52
N GLY A 266 -4.07 22.40 9.41
CA GLY A 266 -3.74 23.80 9.13
C GLY A 266 -3.45 24.13 7.66
N THR A 267 -3.62 23.19 6.74
CA THR A 267 -3.47 23.44 5.29
C THR A 267 -4.79 23.90 4.65
N PRO A 268 -4.74 24.75 3.60
CA PRO A 268 -5.93 25.43 3.07
C PRO A 268 -6.88 24.51 2.29
N ALA A 269 -6.38 23.42 1.71
CA ALA A 269 -7.16 22.53 0.85
C ALA A 269 -6.61 21.10 0.89
N PRO A 270 -7.43 20.09 0.55
CA PRO A 270 -6.99 18.72 0.44
C PRO A 270 -6.06 18.50 -0.77
N CYS A 271 -5.42 17.31 -0.80
CA CYS A 271 -4.62 16.84 -1.93
C CYS A 271 -5.51 16.69 -3.18
N PRO A 272 -5.23 17.40 -4.29
CA PRO A 272 -6.07 17.35 -5.48
C PRO A 272 -5.96 16.03 -6.26
N ALA A 273 -4.91 15.26 -6.04
CA ALA A 273 -4.63 14.06 -6.80
C ALA A 273 -5.76 13.02 -6.75
N PHE A 274 -6.46 12.89 -5.63
CA PHE A 274 -7.55 11.93 -5.51
C PHE A 274 -8.74 12.26 -6.41
N LYS A 275 -9.04 13.55 -6.55
CA LYS A 275 -10.06 14.01 -7.47
C LYS A 275 -9.65 13.75 -8.93
N ASP A 276 -8.39 14.05 -9.29
CA ASP A 276 -7.85 13.73 -10.62
C ASP A 276 -7.91 12.23 -10.91
N ILE A 277 -7.56 11.37 -9.92
CA ILE A 277 -7.67 9.90 -10.04
C ILE A 277 -9.12 9.49 -10.30
N GLY A 278 -10.08 10.05 -9.56
CA GLY A 278 -11.49 9.74 -9.75
C GLY A 278 -12.06 10.21 -11.07
N GLU A 279 -11.63 11.37 -11.56
CA GLU A 279 -12.08 11.93 -12.84
C GLU A 279 -11.51 11.20 -14.05
N LEU A 280 -10.22 10.84 -14.00
CA LEU A 280 -9.50 10.28 -15.15
C LEU A 280 -9.56 8.74 -15.21
N LEU A 281 -9.58 8.07 -14.05
CA LEU A 281 -9.46 6.62 -13.97
C LEU A 281 -10.68 5.93 -13.34
N GLY A 282 -11.46 6.64 -12.52
CA GLY A 282 -12.68 6.15 -11.87
C GLY A 282 -13.88 5.97 -12.82
N PRO A 283 -15.03 5.54 -12.34
CA PRO A 283 -15.25 5.03 -10.98
C PRO A 283 -14.61 3.64 -10.74
N PHE A 284 -14.28 3.33 -9.48
CA PHE A 284 -13.72 2.04 -9.10
C PHE A 284 -14.79 1.10 -8.56
N ASP A 285 -14.70 -0.20 -8.88
CA ASP A 285 -15.60 -1.21 -8.33
C ASP A 285 -15.29 -1.49 -6.85
N MET A 286 -13.99 -1.44 -6.49
CA MET A 286 -13.53 -1.65 -5.12
C MET A 286 -12.24 -0.86 -4.88
N SER A 287 -12.05 -0.39 -3.65
CA SER A 287 -10.81 0.25 -3.20
C SER A 287 -10.41 -0.19 -1.79
N PHE A 288 -9.11 -0.09 -1.49
CA PHE A 288 -8.56 -0.21 -0.15
C PHE A 288 -7.91 1.12 0.27
N LEU A 289 -8.37 1.66 1.41
CA LEU A 289 -7.98 2.97 1.91
C LEU A 289 -7.42 2.87 3.33
N PRO A 290 -6.32 3.59 3.67
CA PRO A 290 -5.74 3.54 4.99
C PRO A 290 -6.61 4.26 6.00
N ILE A 291 -6.83 3.67 7.17
CA ILE A 291 -7.61 4.25 8.27
C ILE A 291 -6.89 4.20 9.61
N GLY A 292 -5.62 3.84 9.65
CA GLY A 292 -4.82 3.71 10.87
C GLY A 292 -3.49 4.46 10.80
N LEU A 293 -2.83 4.55 11.96
CA LEU A 293 -1.54 5.22 12.15
C LEU A 293 -1.56 6.75 11.91
N TYR A 294 -2.69 7.41 12.10
CA TYR A 294 -2.87 8.84 11.85
C TYR A 294 -2.66 9.73 13.09
N SER A 295 -2.74 9.16 14.30
CA SER A 295 -2.70 9.92 15.54
C SER A 295 -1.28 9.97 16.15
N PRO A 296 -0.79 11.15 16.61
CA PRO A 296 -1.50 12.44 16.64
C PRO A 296 -1.46 13.14 15.27
N GLU A 297 -2.60 13.66 14.84
CA GLU A 297 -2.78 14.21 13.50
C GLU A 297 -1.82 15.35 13.13
N HIS A 298 -1.47 16.24 14.09
CA HIS A 298 -0.54 17.34 13.85
C HIS A 298 0.87 16.89 13.44
N LEU A 299 1.23 15.64 13.72
CA LEU A 299 2.49 15.00 13.30
C LEU A 299 2.29 14.06 12.12
N LEU A 300 1.32 13.16 12.21
CA LEU A 300 1.13 12.05 11.27
C LEU A 300 0.14 12.35 10.15
N GLY A 301 -0.78 13.31 10.33
CA GLY A 301 -1.74 13.73 9.31
C GLY A 301 -1.12 14.31 8.03
N LYS A 302 0.21 14.44 7.97
CA LYS A 302 0.98 14.81 6.78
C LYS A 302 1.28 13.64 5.86
N VAL A 303 1.21 12.42 6.40
CA VAL A 303 1.58 11.17 5.73
C VAL A 303 0.53 10.07 5.87
N HIS A 304 -0.43 10.21 6.80
CA HIS A 304 -1.53 9.27 7.02
C HIS A 304 -2.87 10.00 7.11
N ALA A 305 -3.89 9.46 6.44
CA ALA A 305 -5.26 9.96 6.51
C ALA A 305 -5.98 9.44 7.76
N THR A 306 -6.86 10.26 8.33
CA THR A 306 -7.83 9.79 9.33
C THR A 306 -8.93 8.96 8.65
N PRO A 307 -9.73 8.17 9.38
CA PRO A 307 -10.88 7.47 8.82
C PRO A 307 -11.85 8.42 8.09
N GLU A 308 -12.11 9.61 8.63
CA GLU A 308 -12.96 10.62 7.99
C GLU A 308 -12.35 11.17 6.70
N GLN A 309 -11.03 11.35 6.67
CA GLN A 309 -10.33 11.75 5.45
C GLN A 309 -10.37 10.65 4.41
N SER A 310 -10.29 9.38 4.81
CA SER A 310 -10.43 8.25 3.89
C SER A 310 -11.84 8.13 3.29
N LEU A 311 -12.88 8.54 4.01
CA LEU A 311 -14.22 8.69 3.42
C LEU A 311 -14.27 9.78 2.34
N ARG A 312 -13.52 10.87 2.50
CA ARG A 312 -13.39 11.90 1.46
C ARG A 312 -12.59 11.39 0.26
N ILE A 313 -11.52 10.63 0.49
CA ILE A 313 -10.78 9.95 -0.58
C ILE A 313 -11.72 9.03 -1.36
N HIS A 314 -12.56 8.22 -0.67
CA HIS A 314 -13.57 7.36 -1.30
C HIS A 314 -14.47 8.15 -2.27
N GLN A 315 -14.94 9.32 -1.85
CA GLN A 315 -15.79 10.19 -2.67
C GLN A 315 -15.02 10.75 -3.87
N ASP A 316 -13.83 11.29 -3.65
CA ASP A 316 -13.00 11.90 -4.69
C ASP A 316 -12.60 10.91 -5.77
N ILE A 317 -12.16 9.69 -5.39
CA ILE A 317 -11.81 8.64 -6.35
C ILE A 317 -13.02 7.95 -6.98
N ARG A 318 -14.25 8.28 -6.52
CA ARG A 318 -15.51 7.75 -7.05
C ARG A 318 -15.61 6.23 -6.90
N SER A 319 -15.17 5.69 -5.76
CA SER A 319 -15.25 4.26 -5.49
C SER A 319 -16.68 3.83 -5.13
N LYS A 320 -17.10 2.65 -5.61
CA LYS A 320 -18.40 2.06 -5.24
C LYS A 320 -18.36 1.45 -3.85
N ILE A 321 -17.24 0.79 -3.52
CA ILE A 321 -17.00 0.13 -2.24
C ILE A 321 -15.58 0.43 -1.81
N SER A 322 -15.38 0.89 -0.56
CA SER A 322 -14.05 1.02 0.04
C SER A 322 -13.95 0.18 1.30
N ILE A 323 -12.80 -0.44 1.47
CA ILE A 323 -12.44 -1.26 2.63
C ILE A 323 -11.31 -0.57 3.36
N GLY A 324 -11.45 -0.40 4.66
CA GLY A 324 -10.41 0.17 5.51
C GLY A 324 -9.25 -0.80 5.69
N MET A 325 -8.03 -0.31 5.60
CA MET A 325 -6.80 -1.06 5.84
C MET A 325 -5.82 -0.26 6.70
N HIS A 326 -4.61 -0.78 6.89
CA HIS A 326 -3.51 -0.15 7.63
C HIS A 326 -3.80 0.05 9.11
N TYR A 327 -4.57 -0.85 9.70
CA TYR A 327 -4.88 -0.90 11.13
C TYR A 327 -4.93 -2.37 11.62
N GLY A 328 -5.09 -2.57 12.91
CA GLY A 328 -5.40 -3.89 13.48
C GLY A 328 -4.26 -4.91 13.43
N THR A 329 -3.04 -4.55 13.04
CA THR A 329 -1.94 -5.50 12.83
C THR A 329 -0.65 -5.12 13.56
N PHE A 330 -0.15 -3.92 13.36
CA PHE A 330 1.09 -3.41 13.98
C PHE A 330 0.81 -2.16 14.82
N ARG A 331 1.66 -1.94 15.83
CA ARG A 331 1.75 -0.66 16.53
C ARG A 331 2.86 0.17 15.92
N GLY A 332 2.53 1.32 15.37
CA GLY A 332 3.50 2.33 14.97
C GLY A 332 4.26 2.91 16.17
N GLY A 333 5.49 3.36 15.93
CA GLY A 333 6.36 3.88 16.98
C GLY A 333 5.82 5.10 17.72
N ILE A 334 5.10 5.99 17.02
CA ILE A 334 4.48 7.20 17.58
C ILE A 334 2.97 6.99 17.72
N SER A 335 2.27 6.63 16.65
CA SER A 335 0.81 6.50 16.66
C SER A 335 0.32 5.44 17.65
N GLY A 336 1.09 4.39 17.87
CA GLY A 336 0.80 3.38 18.89
C GLY A 336 0.70 3.91 20.32
N GLN A 337 1.07 5.16 20.56
CA GLN A 337 0.92 5.80 21.86
C GLN A 337 -0.40 6.59 21.98
N TYR A 338 -1.01 6.96 20.88
CA TYR A 338 -2.15 7.87 20.85
C TYR A 338 -3.42 7.23 20.26
N GLU A 339 -3.29 6.14 19.55
CA GLU A 339 -4.38 5.51 18.80
C GLU A 339 -4.72 4.13 19.37
N ALA A 340 -5.94 3.96 19.84
CA ALA A 340 -6.44 2.66 20.25
C ALA A 340 -6.64 1.76 19.03
N VAL A 341 -6.34 0.46 19.16
CA VAL A 341 -6.40 -0.49 18.03
C VAL A 341 -7.80 -0.66 17.42
N GLN A 342 -8.84 -0.30 18.16
CA GLN A 342 -10.24 -0.36 17.73
C GLN A 342 -10.80 1.00 17.31
N GLU A 343 -10.06 2.09 17.48
CA GLU A 343 -10.56 3.42 17.16
C GLU A 343 -10.81 3.61 15.65
N PRO A 344 -9.87 3.23 14.74
CA PRO A 344 -10.05 3.47 13.31
C PRO A 344 -11.34 2.91 12.72
N PRO A 345 -11.77 1.65 13.00
CA PRO A 345 -13.01 1.13 12.45
C PRO A 345 -14.28 1.64 13.13
N ARG A 346 -14.18 2.40 14.23
CA ARG A 346 -15.33 2.98 14.94
C ARG A 346 -15.60 4.43 14.54
N ARG A 347 -14.68 5.08 13.89
CA ARG A 347 -14.80 6.45 13.38
C ARG A 347 -15.36 6.46 11.96
#